data_671e258654776f6ee7a37615ceef77fe
#
_entry.id   671e258654776f6ee7a37615ceef77fe
#
_cell.length_a   1.000
_cell.length_b   1.000
_cell.length_c   1.000
_cell.angle_alpha   90.00
_cell.angle_beta   90.00
_cell.angle_gamma   90.00
#
_symmetry.space_group_name_H-M   'P 1'
#
loop_
_entity.id
_entity.type
_entity.pdbx_description
1 polymer ?
#
loop_
_entity_poly.entity_id
_entity_poly.type
_entity_poly.pdbx_seq_one_letter_code
_entity_poly.pdbx_strand_id
1 'polypeptide(L)'
;TSPATIETFGGTPPGTPEIRVISTAIGQPVPILQSVSHVPEGQKVGYSDAPPTSGEHWSRPASCGFYTENLPDERIVHNLEHGNIVVSYNFTNPAQVTGLRDALEDIELFDDWGVARPYDRIADGQVAIAAWGHLHTMNGVSPGELALIFEALAGVNGPERFTC
;
A
#
# COMPACT_ATOMS: atom_id res chain seq x y z
N THR A 1 40.05 -13.19 -16.70
CA THR A 1 39.64 -13.38 -16.33
C THR A 1 38.55 -13.01 -16.02
N SER A 2 38.06 -12.98 -15.84
CA SER A 2 37.12 -12.70 -15.49
C SER A 2 36.29 -12.29 -15.93
N PRO A 3 36.15 -12.18 -16.17
CA PRO A 3 35.34 -11.66 -16.50
C PRO A 3 34.21 -12.06 -16.49
N ALA A 4 34.18 -12.43 -16.35
CA ALA A 4 33.23 -12.81 -16.43
C ALA A 4 32.31 -12.27 -16.22
N THR A 5 32.38 -12.12 -16.06
CA THR A 5 31.68 -11.53 -15.74
C THR A 5 30.81 -11.26 -16.38
N ILE A 6 30.89 -11.21 -16.74
CA ILE A 6 30.26 -10.87 -17.26
C ILE A 6 29.34 -10.99 -17.55
N GLU A 7 29.40 -10.98 -17.51
CA GLU A 7 28.75 -10.92 -17.81
C GLU A 7 27.76 -11.34 -17.90
N THR A 8 27.91 -11.55 -17.65
CA THR A 8 27.13 -12.07 -17.53
C THR A 8 26.06 -11.55 -17.50
N PHE A 9 26.07 -10.71 -17.31
CA PHE A 9 25.18 -10.11 -17.42
C PHE A 9 24.53 -10.36 -18.39
N GLY A 10 25.09 -10.60 -18.98
CA GLY A 10 24.46 -10.71 -20.19
C GLY A 10 23.46 -11.73 -20.33
N GLY A 11 23.62 -12.77 -19.72
CA GLY A 11 22.66 -13.84 -19.83
C GLY A 11 21.29 -13.55 -19.28
N THR A 12 21.17 -12.46 -18.54
CA THR A 12 19.88 -12.15 -17.93
C THR A 12 18.88 -11.72 -18.99
N PRO A 13 17.76 -12.42 -19.11
CA PRO A 13 16.71 -12.01 -20.03
C PRO A 13 16.21 -10.63 -19.69
N PRO A 14 15.85 -9.85 -20.70
CA PRO A 14 15.21 -8.56 -20.46
C PRO A 14 13.97 -8.72 -19.59
N GLY A 15 13.82 -7.85 -18.66
CA GLY A 15 12.66 -7.86 -17.78
C GLY A 15 12.85 -8.60 -16.46
N THR A 16 13.76 -9.58 -16.43
CA THR A 16 14.00 -10.31 -15.19
C THR A 16 14.50 -9.41 -14.04
N PRO A 17 15.45 -8.51 -14.30
CA PRO A 17 15.86 -7.57 -13.24
C PRO A 17 14.73 -6.64 -12.81
N GLU A 18 13.89 -6.24 -13.75
CA GLU A 18 12.76 -5.39 -13.45
C GLU A 18 11.79 -6.09 -12.52
N ILE A 19 11.51 -7.36 -12.76
CA ILE A 19 10.64 -8.14 -11.89
C ILE A 19 11.19 -8.21 -10.49
N ARG A 20 12.48 -8.40 -10.35
CA ARG A 20 13.12 -8.42 -9.03
C ARG A 20 13.02 -7.08 -8.32
N VAL A 21 13.24 -6.00 -9.05
CA VAL A 21 13.16 -4.66 -8.49
C VAL A 21 11.75 -4.36 -8.02
N ILE A 22 10.76 -4.68 -8.84
CA ILE A 22 9.36 -4.49 -8.47
C ILE A 22 9.02 -5.32 -7.23
N SER A 23 9.42 -6.59 -7.23
CA SER A 23 9.16 -7.48 -6.09
C SER A 23 9.80 -6.95 -4.80
N THR A 24 10.97 -6.34 -4.89
CA THR A 24 11.63 -5.73 -3.74
C THR A 24 10.93 -4.44 -3.31
N ALA A 25 10.51 -3.64 -4.28
CA ALA A 25 9.89 -2.34 -4.02
C ALA A 25 8.50 -2.45 -3.38
N ILE A 26 7.76 -3.50 -3.69
CA ILE A 26 6.38 -3.66 -3.18
C ILE A 26 6.32 -4.32 -1.80
N GLY A 27 7.45 -4.57 -1.17
CA GLY A 27 7.50 -5.06 0.20
C GLY A 27 7.27 -6.55 0.33
N GLN A 28 6.70 -6.96 1.44
CA GLN A 28 6.61 -8.36 1.82
C GLN A 28 5.17 -8.85 1.86
N PRO A 29 4.92 -10.11 1.50
CA PRO A 29 3.64 -10.75 1.76
C PRO A 29 3.37 -10.81 3.26
N VAL A 30 2.11 -10.61 3.64
CA VAL A 30 1.64 -10.71 5.01
C VAL A 30 0.54 -11.77 5.05
N PRO A 31 0.51 -12.65 6.06
CA PRO A 31 -0.53 -13.66 6.15
C PRO A 31 -1.92 -13.04 6.17
N ILE A 32 -2.81 -13.58 5.36
CA ILE A 32 -4.20 -13.13 5.30
C ILE A 32 -4.97 -13.74 6.47
N LEU A 33 -5.69 -12.92 7.21
CA LEU A 33 -6.53 -13.39 8.31
C LEU A 33 -7.66 -14.25 7.76
N GLN A 34 -8.01 -15.31 8.51
CA GLN A 34 -8.98 -16.30 8.04
C GLN A 34 -10.41 -15.74 7.95
N SER A 35 -10.80 -14.88 8.90
CA SER A 35 -12.11 -14.25 8.87
C SER A 35 -12.03 -12.92 8.15
N VAL A 36 -12.87 -12.77 7.13
CA VAL A 36 -12.95 -11.56 6.31
C VAL A 36 -14.39 -11.07 6.20
N SER A 37 -15.21 -11.40 7.18
CA SER A 37 -16.62 -11.03 7.20
C SER A 37 -16.82 -9.56 7.54
N HIS A 38 -17.97 -9.03 7.15
CA HIS A 38 -18.40 -7.72 7.64
C HIS A 38 -18.77 -7.80 9.12
N VAL A 39 -18.36 -6.81 9.89
CA VAL A 39 -18.81 -6.60 11.26
C VAL A 39 -19.60 -5.30 11.33
N PRO A 40 -20.45 -5.11 12.36
CA PRO A 40 -21.22 -3.88 12.49
C PRO A 40 -20.33 -2.63 12.54
N GLU A 41 -20.74 -1.58 11.86
CA GLU A 41 -20.02 -0.31 11.90
C GLU A 41 -19.88 0.20 13.33
N GLY A 42 -18.67 0.58 13.72
CA GLY A 42 -18.33 0.96 15.07
C GLY A 42 -17.71 -0.16 15.91
N GLN A 43 -17.87 -1.41 15.49
CA GLN A 43 -17.22 -2.54 16.17
C GLN A 43 -15.72 -2.55 15.85
N LYS A 44 -14.91 -2.67 16.89
CA LYS A 44 -13.46 -2.78 16.73
C LYS A 44 -13.04 -4.20 16.42
N VAL A 45 -12.03 -4.32 15.57
CA VAL A 45 -11.44 -5.61 15.17
C VAL A 45 -10.00 -5.65 15.66
N GLY A 46 -9.58 -6.80 16.19
CA GLY A 46 -8.20 -7.01 16.60
C GLY A 46 -7.36 -7.49 15.42
N TYR A 47 -6.65 -6.57 14.78
CA TYR A 47 -5.74 -6.92 13.68
C TYR A 47 -4.37 -7.32 14.22
N SER A 48 -3.71 -8.23 13.53
CA SER A 48 -2.36 -8.69 13.91
C SER A 48 -1.26 -7.75 13.40
N ASP A 49 -1.56 -6.93 12.40
CA ASP A 49 -0.59 -6.02 11.79
C ASP A 49 -1.01 -4.58 11.94
N ALA A 50 -0.03 -3.67 11.90
CA ALA A 50 -0.25 -2.23 11.98
C ALA A 50 0.57 -1.53 10.88
N PRO A 51 -0.07 -1.05 9.82
CA PRO A 51 -1.50 -1.13 9.52
C PRO A 51 -1.95 -2.52 9.10
N PRO A 52 -3.25 -2.82 9.22
CA PRO A 52 -3.77 -4.12 8.79
C PRO A 52 -3.73 -4.26 7.28
N THR A 53 -3.64 -5.52 6.82
CA THR A 53 -3.63 -5.85 5.39
C THR A 53 -4.77 -6.77 4.98
N SER A 54 -5.55 -7.27 5.94
CA SER A 54 -6.69 -8.16 5.71
C SER A 54 -7.51 -8.29 6.99
N GLY A 55 -8.62 -8.99 6.93
CA GLY A 55 -9.42 -9.33 8.10
C GLY A 55 -10.85 -8.84 8.03
N GLU A 56 -11.55 -8.96 9.15
CA GLU A 56 -12.92 -8.47 9.29
C GLU A 56 -12.94 -6.94 9.18
N HIS A 57 -14.03 -6.40 8.68
CA HIS A 57 -14.13 -4.97 8.38
C HIS A 57 -15.58 -4.50 8.35
N TRP A 58 -15.76 -3.19 8.35
CA TRP A 58 -17.09 -2.59 8.23
C TRP A 58 -17.61 -2.72 6.80
N SER A 59 -18.93 -2.64 6.66
CA SER A 59 -19.61 -2.82 5.38
C SER A 59 -19.43 -1.65 4.40
N ARG A 60 -18.90 -0.51 4.84
CA ARG A 60 -18.68 0.64 3.96
C ARG A 60 -17.22 1.01 3.90
N PRO A 61 -16.60 0.95 2.71
CA PRO A 61 -15.24 1.43 2.51
C PRO A 61 -15.16 2.95 2.50
N ALA A 62 -13.97 3.50 2.48
CA ALA A 62 -13.75 4.91 2.25
C ALA A 62 -13.75 5.19 0.74
N SER A 63 -14.12 6.41 0.36
CA SER A 63 -13.90 6.87 -1.01
C SER A 63 -12.40 7.07 -1.26
N CYS A 64 -11.98 6.94 -2.51
CA CYS A 64 -10.60 7.26 -2.88
C CYS A 64 -10.28 8.71 -2.56
N GLY A 65 -9.07 8.97 -2.14
CA GLY A 65 -8.60 10.32 -1.88
C GLY A 65 -7.56 10.41 -0.81
N PHE A 66 -7.10 11.64 -0.61
CA PHE A 66 -6.11 11.98 0.39
C PHE A 66 -6.81 12.58 1.62
N TYR A 67 -6.78 11.86 2.73
CA TYR A 67 -7.41 12.29 3.98
C TYR A 67 -6.38 12.90 4.91
N THR A 68 -6.79 13.94 5.59
CA THR A 68 -6.02 14.55 6.69
C THR A 68 -6.63 14.23 8.05
N GLU A 69 -7.75 13.50 8.05
CA GLU A 69 -8.43 13.04 9.23
C GLU A 69 -8.24 11.54 9.38
N ASN A 70 -8.33 11.06 10.60
CA ASN A 70 -8.15 9.64 10.88
C ASN A 70 -9.26 8.81 10.25
N LEU A 71 -8.87 7.79 9.49
CA LEU A 71 -9.78 6.76 9.00
C LEU A 71 -9.55 5.47 9.80
N PRO A 72 -10.61 4.88 10.36
CA PRO A 72 -10.49 3.65 11.12
C PRO A 72 -9.96 2.48 10.28
N ASP A 73 -9.19 1.63 10.92
CA ASP A 73 -8.67 0.42 10.29
C ASP A 73 -9.79 -0.44 9.68
N GLU A 74 -10.88 -0.58 10.42
CA GLU A 74 -12.01 -1.40 10.02
C GLU A 74 -12.68 -0.91 8.72
N ARG A 75 -12.56 0.37 8.43
CA ARG A 75 -13.08 0.94 7.18
C ARG A 75 -12.13 0.68 6.03
N ILE A 76 -10.82 0.92 6.23
CA ILE A 76 -9.86 0.79 5.13
C ILE A 76 -9.54 -0.65 4.78
N VAL A 77 -9.76 -1.59 5.67
CA VAL A 77 -9.61 -3.01 5.34
C VAL A 77 -10.63 -3.42 4.26
N HIS A 78 -11.81 -2.82 4.25
CA HIS A 78 -12.78 -3.02 3.17
C HIS A 78 -12.22 -2.52 1.83
N ASN A 79 -11.55 -1.39 1.83
CA ASN A 79 -10.86 -0.90 0.63
C ASN A 79 -9.82 -1.91 0.14
N LEU A 80 -9.04 -2.48 1.06
CA LEU A 80 -8.05 -3.50 0.70
C LEU A 80 -8.72 -4.73 0.07
N GLU A 81 -9.88 -5.15 0.59
CA GLU A 81 -10.65 -6.26 0.02
C GLU A 81 -11.00 -6.00 -1.45
N HIS A 82 -11.30 -4.76 -1.79
CA HIS A 82 -11.62 -4.35 -3.17
C HIS A 82 -10.41 -4.22 -4.09
N GLY A 83 -9.21 -4.45 -3.60
CA GLY A 83 -7.99 -4.26 -4.38
C GLY A 83 -7.46 -2.83 -4.36
N ASN A 84 -8.01 -1.97 -3.52
CA ASN A 84 -7.49 -0.63 -3.34
C ASN A 84 -6.17 -0.65 -2.58
N ILE A 85 -5.39 0.39 -2.70
CA ILE A 85 -4.14 0.59 -2.00
C ILE A 85 -4.34 1.64 -0.92
N VAL A 86 -3.94 1.33 0.30
CA VAL A 86 -4.04 2.24 1.43
C VAL A 86 -2.66 2.72 1.83
N VAL A 87 -2.47 4.03 1.76
CA VAL A 87 -1.23 4.71 2.11
C VAL A 87 -1.40 5.37 3.47
N SER A 88 -0.83 4.76 4.49
CA SER A 88 -0.88 5.27 5.86
C SER A 88 0.41 6.04 6.15
N TYR A 89 0.30 7.28 6.63
CA TYR A 89 1.46 8.13 6.87
C TYR A 89 1.47 8.68 8.29
N ASN A 90 2.67 8.86 8.82
CA ASN A 90 2.87 9.52 10.11
C ASN A 90 3.92 10.61 9.97
N PHE A 91 3.47 11.85 9.77
CA PHE A 91 4.33 12.99 9.60
C PHE A 91 3.98 14.11 10.57
N THR A 92 4.96 14.55 11.33
CA THR A 92 4.84 15.78 12.12
C THR A 92 5.19 17.03 11.29
N ASN A 93 5.97 16.86 10.23
CA ASN A 93 6.35 17.94 9.34
C ASN A 93 5.30 18.15 8.24
N PRO A 94 4.61 19.31 8.19
CA PRO A 94 3.60 19.57 7.16
C PRO A 94 4.14 19.50 5.73
N ALA A 95 5.42 19.78 5.52
CA ALA A 95 6.03 19.71 4.20
C ALA A 95 6.06 18.27 3.67
N GLN A 96 6.21 17.29 4.56
CA GLN A 96 6.16 15.88 4.18
C GLN A 96 4.74 15.45 3.79
N VAL A 97 3.74 15.97 4.47
CA VAL A 97 2.32 15.73 4.12
C VAL A 97 2.03 16.27 2.72
N THR A 98 2.44 17.50 2.44
CA THR A 98 2.29 18.10 1.12
C THR A 98 3.04 17.31 0.05
N GLY A 99 4.28 16.91 0.34
CA GLY A 99 5.08 16.12 -0.58
C GLY A 99 4.46 14.77 -0.92
N LEU A 100 3.86 14.11 0.07
CA LEU A 100 3.16 12.85 -0.16
C LEU A 100 1.90 13.06 -1.00
N ARG A 101 1.12 14.10 -0.69
CA ARG A 101 -0.07 14.44 -1.47
C ARG A 101 0.29 14.67 -2.93
N ASP A 102 1.28 15.52 -3.18
CA ASP A 102 1.71 15.85 -4.54
C ASP A 102 2.16 14.58 -5.29
N ALA A 103 2.94 13.74 -4.63
CA ALA A 103 3.41 12.49 -5.25
C ALA A 103 2.26 11.54 -5.60
N LEU A 104 1.24 11.46 -4.75
CA LEU A 104 0.07 10.60 -5.00
C LEU A 104 -0.83 11.18 -6.09
N GLU A 105 -1.02 12.50 -6.11
CA GLU A 105 -1.82 13.17 -7.12
C GLU A 105 -1.22 13.05 -8.53
N ASP A 106 0.09 12.85 -8.62
CA ASP A 106 0.77 12.59 -9.89
C ASP A 106 0.58 11.15 -10.39
N ILE A 107 0.03 10.27 -9.57
CA ILE A 107 -0.24 8.88 -9.94
C ILE A 107 -1.69 8.77 -10.43
N GLU A 108 -1.86 8.54 -11.73
CA GLU A 108 -3.19 8.45 -12.33
C GLU A 108 -4.08 7.39 -11.65
N LEU A 109 -3.50 6.25 -11.28
CA LEU A 109 -4.23 5.18 -10.61
C LEU A 109 -4.70 5.55 -9.19
N PHE A 110 -4.15 6.59 -8.59
CA PHE A 110 -4.54 6.98 -7.24
C PHE A 110 -6.01 7.40 -7.16
N ASP A 111 -6.52 8.08 -8.18
CA ASP A 111 -7.90 8.57 -8.17
C ASP A 111 -8.92 7.44 -8.10
N ASP A 112 -8.61 6.30 -8.67
CA ASP A 112 -9.53 5.16 -8.72
C ASP A 112 -9.23 4.07 -7.69
N TRP A 113 -7.99 4.03 -7.19
CA TRP A 113 -7.53 2.90 -6.38
C TRP A 113 -6.87 3.29 -5.05
N GLY A 114 -6.69 4.56 -4.77
CA GLY A 114 -5.86 4.98 -3.66
C GLY A 114 -6.60 5.68 -2.53
N VAL A 115 -6.31 5.27 -1.29
CA VAL A 115 -6.75 5.94 -0.08
C VAL A 115 -5.52 6.28 0.74
N ALA A 116 -5.31 7.56 1.05
CA ALA A 116 -4.24 7.98 1.94
C ALA A 116 -4.82 8.53 3.23
N ARG A 117 -4.22 8.17 4.36
CA ARG A 117 -4.70 8.59 5.69
C ARG A 117 -3.56 8.84 6.67
N PRO A 118 -3.71 9.72 7.65
CA PRO A 118 -2.80 9.80 8.78
C PRO A 118 -2.93 8.54 9.64
N TYR A 119 -1.80 8.09 10.23
CA TYR A 119 -1.77 6.87 11.02
C TYR A 119 -0.62 6.92 12.02
N ASP A 120 -0.92 6.88 13.31
CA ASP A 120 0.05 7.10 14.37
C ASP A 120 0.69 5.83 14.95
N ARG A 121 0.35 4.66 14.41
CA ARG A 121 0.90 3.37 14.88
C ARG A 121 2.09 2.90 14.08
N ILE A 122 2.70 3.79 13.32
CA ILE A 122 3.99 3.64 12.68
C ILE A 122 4.89 4.78 13.15
N ALA A 123 6.20 4.67 12.93
CA ALA A 123 7.13 5.69 13.39
C ALA A 123 6.93 7.01 12.66
N ASP A 124 7.24 8.11 13.34
CA ASP A 124 7.23 9.43 12.71
C ASP A 124 8.17 9.45 11.50
N GLY A 125 7.72 10.04 10.42
CA GLY A 125 8.44 10.09 9.16
C GLY A 125 8.24 8.88 8.26
N GLN A 126 7.49 7.86 8.70
CA GLN A 126 7.22 6.67 7.90
C GLN A 126 5.93 6.76 7.11
N VAL A 127 5.93 6.03 6.01
CA VAL A 127 4.74 5.74 5.19
C VAL A 127 4.64 4.23 5.06
N ALA A 128 3.47 3.69 5.37
CA ALA A 128 3.18 2.27 5.20
C ALA A 128 2.13 2.12 4.12
N ILE A 129 2.46 1.36 3.09
CA ILE A 129 1.57 1.13 1.95
C ILE A 129 1.07 -0.30 2.01
N ALA A 130 -0.24 -0.45 2.13
CA ALA A 130 -0.88 -1.74 2.23
C ALA A 130 -1.68 -2.04 0.96
N ALA A 131 -1.58 -3.28 0.52
CA ALA A 131 -2.53 -3.92 -0.38
C ALA A 131 -2.98 -5.20 0.30
N TRP A 132 -4.02 -5.86 -0.16
CA TRP A 132 -4.50 -7.08 0.47
C TRP A 132 -3.39 -8.12 0.56
N GLY A 133 -3.00 -8.46 1.78
CA GLY A 133 -1.94 -9.42 2.04
C GLY A 133 -0.53 -8.95 1.70
N HIS A 134 -0.32 -7.64 1.55
CA HIS A 134 1.00 -7.05 1.30
C HIS A 134 1.21 -5.77 2.10
N LEU A 135 2.43 -5.56 2.56
CA LEU A 135 2.82 -4.37 3.29
C LEU A 135 4.21 -3.90 2.86
N HIS A 136 4.32 -2.63 2.53
CA HIS A 136 5.58 -1.97 2.22
C HIS A 136 5.73 -0.73 3.08
N THR A 137 6.93 -0.52 3.61
CA THR A 137 7.23 0.64 4.45
C THR A 137 8.35 1.46 3.83
N MET A 138 8.17 2.78 3.82
CA MET A 138 9.20 3.73 3.39
C MET A 138 9.47 4.71 4.52
N ASN A 139 10.70 5.23 4.55
CA ASN A 139 11.07 6.37 5.38
C ASN A 139 11.00 7.63 4.51
N GLY A 140 10.06 8.50 4.80
CA GLY A 140 9.80 9.65 3.97
C GLY A 140 9.01 9.33 2.72
N VAL A 141 9.05 10.22 1.73
CA VAL A 141 8.28 10.10 0.49
C VAL A 141 9.22 9.75 -0.66
N SER A 142 8.92 8.64 -1.33
CA SER A 142 9.61 8.23 -2.55
C SER A 142 8.57 8.14 -3.68
N PRO A 143 8.47 9.18 -4.53
CA PRO A 143 7.49 9.18 -5.61
C PRO A 143 7.64 8.00 -6.57
N GLY A 144 8.88 7.60 -6.85
CA GLY A 144 9.15 6.46 -7.74
C GLY A 144 8.67 5.14 -7.17
N GLU A 145 8.89 4.90 -5.87
CA GLU A 145 8.38 3.69 -5.20
C GLU A 145 6.85 3.67 -5.17
N LEU A 146 6.23 4.79 -4.85
CA LEU A 146 4.78 4.91 -4.86
C LEU A 146 4.20 4.57 -6.23
N ALA A 147 4.75 5.13 -7.30
CA ALA A 147 4.30 4.87 -8.66
C ALA A 147 4.41 3.39 -9.02
N LEU A 148 5.53 2.75 -8.67
CA LEU A 148 5.74 1.32 -8.91
C LEU A 148 4.73 0.46 -8.16
N ILE A 149 4.43 0.80 -6.91
CA ILE A 149 3.49 0.05 -6.09
C ILE A 149 2.09 0.12 -6.67
N PHE A 150 1.63 1.31 -7.04
CA PHE A 150 0.31 1.47 -7.67
C PHE A 150 0.23 0.72 -8.98
N GLU A 151 1.25 0.81 -9.82
CA GLU A 151 1.28 0.11 -11.09
C GLU A 151 1.26 -1.41 -10.91
N ALA A 152 1.95 -1.92 -9.90
CA ALA A 152 2.03 -3.36 -9.65
C ALA A 152 0.81 -3.93 -8.94
N LEU A 153 0.18 -3.19 -8.03
CA LEU A 153 -0.79 -3.74 -7.08
C LEU A 153 -2.20 -3.18 -7.18
N ALA A 154 -2.41 -2.02 -7.80
CA ALA A 154 -3.75 -1.43 -7.86
C ALA A 154 -4.72 -2.35 -8.61
N GLY A 155 -5.79 -2.78 -7.93
CA GLY A 155 -6.78 -3.68 -8.49
C GLY A 155 -6.29 -5.11 -8.73
N VAL A 156 -5.15 -5.49 -8.16
CA VAL A 156 -4.54 -6.82 -8.37
C VAL A 156 -4.82 -7.74 -7.19
N ASN A 157 -4.49 -7.30 -5.98
CA ASN A 157 -4.69 -8.09 -4.78
C ASN A 157 -6.08 -7.85 -4.21
N GLY A 158 -6.58 -8.85 -3.51
CA GLY A 158 -7.89 -8.79 -2.89
C GLY A 158 -8.88 -9.74 -3.54
N PRO A 159 -9.87 -10.21 -2.75
CA PRO A 159 -10.90 -11.13 -3.26
C PRO A 159 -11.88 -10.45 -4.23
N GLU A 160 -11.95 -9.13 -4.20
CA GLU A 160 -12.84 -8.36 -5.05
C GLU A 160 -12.04 -7.29 -5.81
N ARG A 161 -12.66 -6.70 -6.84
CA ARG A 161 -12.04 -5.64 -7.62
C ARG A 161 -13.04 -4.54 -7.90
N PHE A 162 -12.98 -3.51 -7.07
CA PHE A 162 -13.81 -2.32 -7.24
C PHE A 162 -12.94 -1.08 -7.04
N THR A 163 -13.04 -0.15 -7.98
CA THR A 163 -12.52 1.20 -7.75
C THR A 163 -13.30 1.86 -6.62
N CYS A 164 -12.66 2.76 -5.91
CA CYS A 164 -13.34 3.46 -4.82
C CYS A 164 -13.89 4.87 -5.19
#